data_e41f722936910ba3dce59ac8bb084d3c
#
_entry.id   e41f722936910ba3dce59ac8bb084d3c
#
_cell.length_a   1.000
_cell.length_b   1.000
_cell.length_c   1.000
_cell.angle_alpha   90.00
_cell.angle_beta   90.00
_cell.angle_gamma   90.00
#
_symmetry.space_group_name_H-M   'P 1'
#
loop_
_entity.id
_entity.type
_entity.pdbx_description
1 polymer ?
#
loop_
_entity_poly.entity_id
_entity_poly.type
_entity_poly.pdbx_seq_one_letter_code
_entity_poly.pdbx_strand_id
1 'polypeptide(L)'
;MRKTILALTVIAAAIAAPAVQAQNKPIKNVGITLGSLGNPFFVSLAKGAEAKVKQLNPSAKVTTLSADYELNKQFSQIDGFIAAGTDLILVNAVDAKAIEPALTKAKKAGIVVVGVDVAANGADATVQTNNVQAGEIACQFIVEKLGGKGNVIIQNGPQVSAVIDRVNGCKSVFKKNPDIKVLSDDQDAKGSREGGLNVMQNHLTRFPKIDAVFAINDPQAVGIDLAARQLKRKGIVITSVDGAPDIETALKGDTQVQASASQDPYAIAQKAVEIGQDIVNGKKPANAMTLLPSTLITRDNVKDYKGWSSPR
;
A
#
# COMPACT_ATOMS: atom_id res chain seq x y z
N MET A 1 -74.14 -32.99 -43.65
CA MET A 1 -73.68 -32.49 -42.32
C MET A 1 -72.19 -32.25 -42.35
N ARG A 2 -71.75 -31.00 -42.62
CA ARG A 2 -70.32 -30.64 -42.62
C ARG A 2 -69.98 -29.96 -41.28
N LYS A 3 -69.09 -30.55 -40.52
CA LYS A 3 -68.54 -30.01 -39.25
C LYS A 3 -67.37 -29.10 -39.57
N THR A 4 -67.49 -27.83 -39.33
CA THR A 4 -66.40 -26.81 -39.44
C THR A 4 -65.66 -26.78 -38.12
N ILE A 5 -64.40 -27.11 -38.14
CA ILE A 5 -63.44 -26.98 -36.96
C ILE A 5 -62.86 -25.61 -37.05
N LEU A 6 -63.11 -24.77 -36.04
CA LEU A 6 -62.45 -23.45 -35.85
C LEU A 6 -61.16 -23.67 -35.10
N ALA A 7 -60.02 -23.42 -35.74
CA ALA A 7 -58.72 -23.44 -35.10
C ALA A 7 -58.44 -22.06 -34.47
N LEU A 8 -58.27 -22.05 -33.12
CA LEU A 8 -57.94 -20.85 -32.36
C LEU A 8 -56.41 -20.74 -32.31
N THR A 9 -55.84 -19.78 -33.04
CA THR A 9 -54.40 -19.51 -33.01
C THR A 9 -54.12 -18.54 -31.85
N VAL A 10 -53.48 -19.03 -30.77
CA VAL A 10 -52.99 -18.21 -29.65
C VAL A 10 -51.66 -17.60 -30.06
N ILE A 11 -51.60 -16.30 -30.30
CA ILE A 11 -50.37 -15.52 -30.51
C ILE A 11 -49.82 -15.19 -29.14
N ALA A 12 -48.76 -15.87 -28.71
CA ALA A 12 -47.98 -15.52 -27.53
C ALA A 12 -47.09 -14.32 -27.84
N ALA A 13 -47.47 -13.13 -27.41
CA ALA A 13 -46.63 -11.94 -27.47
C ALA A 13 -45.51 -12.08 -26.43
N ALA A 14 -44.27 -12.38 -26.85
CA ALA A 14 -43.11 -12.33 -26.04
C ALA A 14 -42.79 -10.86 -25.66
N ILE A 15 -43.08 -10.47 -24.43
CA ILE A 15 -42.69 -9.18 -23.88
C ILE A 15 -41.16 -9.26 -23.66
N ALA A 16 -40.38 -8.72 -24.62
CA ALA A 16 -38.95 -8.49 -24.42
C ALA A 16 -38.79 -7.37 -23.39
N ALA A 17 -38.45 -7.73 -22.16
CA ALA A 17 -38.02 -6.76 -21.15
C ALA A 17 -36.78 -6.01 -21.69
N PRO A 18 -36.76 -4.67 -21.70
CA PRO A 18 -35.58 -3.94 -22.12
C PRO A 18 -34.43 -4.32 -21.16
N ALA A 19 -33.34 -4.87 -21.71
CA ALA A 19 -32.10 -5.01 -20.97
C ALA A 19 -31.66 -3.59 -20.55
N VAL A 20 -31.77 -3.29 -19.26
CA VAL A 20 -31.22 -2.06 -18.69
C VAL A 20 -29.71 -2.17 -18.87
N GLN A 21 -29.22 -1.58 -19.95
CA GLN A 21 -27.80 -1.37 -20.16
C GLN A 21 -27.31 -0.48 -19.00
N ALA A 22 -26.52 -1.02 -18.08
CA ALA A 22 -25.91 -0.24 -17.03
C ALA A 22 -25.15 0.90 -17.70
N GLN A 23 -25.66 2.13 -17.58
CA GLN A 23 -24.98 3.32 -18.10
C GLN A 23 -23.63 3.43 -17.40
N ASN A 24 -22.55 3.37 -18.19
CA ASN A 24 -21.20 3.65 -17.69
C ASN A 24 -21.16 5.09 -17.17
N LYS A 25 -21.31 5.27 -15.87
CA LYS A 25 -21.24 6.58 -15.21
C LYS A 25 -19.76 6.89 -14.94
N PRO A 26 -19.10 7.79 -15.71
CA PRO A 26 -17.70 8.11 -15.46
C PRO A 26 -17.55 8.85 -14.15
N ILE A 27 -16.50 8.53 -13.38
CA ILE A 27 -16.08 9.28 -12.20
C ILE A 27 -15.73 10.71 -12.63
N LYS A 28 -16.27 11.74 -11.96
CA LYS A 28 -16.02 13.17 -12.24
C LYS A 28 -15.14 13.84 -11.19
N ASN A 29 -15.35 13.48 -9.92
CA ASN A 29 -14.62 14.06 -8.80
C ASN A 29 -13.99 12.93 -7.96
N VAL A 30 -12.69 12.98 -7.76
CA VAL A 30 -11.94 12.01 -6.93
C VAL A 30 -11.21 12.74 -5.82
N GLY A 31 -11.45 12.31 -4.58
CA GLY A 31 -10.70 12.72 -3.40
C GLY A 31 -9.66 11.66 -3.03
N ILE A 32 -8.46 12.08 -2.70
CA ILE A 32 -7.38 11.20 -2.25
C ILE A 32 -6.84 11.75 -0.94
N THR A 33 -6.90 10.96 0.14
CA THR A 33 -6.28 11.31 1.42
C THR A 33 -5.22 10.29 1.77
N LEU A 34 -3.99 10.76 1.99
CA LEU A 34 -2.78 9.98 2.15
C LEU A 34 -2.08 10.27 3.48
N GLY A 35 -1.30 9.30 3.97
CA GLY A 35 -0.57 9.43 5.23
C GLY A 35 0.40 10.60 5.24
N SER A 36 1.26 10.74 4.23
CA SER A 36 2.24 11.84 4.15
C SER A 36 2.76 12.05 2.74
N LEU A 37 2.63 13.25 2.18
CA LEU A 37 3.21 13.60 0.88
C LEU A 37 4.73 13.86 0.92
N GLY A 38 5.35 13.85 2.10
CA GLY A 38 6.80 13.85 2.26
C GLY A 38 7.46 12.51 1.92
N ASN A 39 6.69 11.42 1.81
CA ASN A 39 7.20 10.12 1.40
C ASN A 39 6.96 9.91 -0.10
N PRO A 40 8.00 9.60 -0.91
CA PRO A 40 7.88 9.39 -2.36
C PRO A 40 6.91 8.27 -2.76
N PHE A 41 6.63 7.30 -1.86
CA PHE A 41 5.61 6.28 -2.06
C PHE A 41 4.25 6.91 -2.35
N PHE A 42 3.80 7.82 -1.49
CA PHE A 42 2.49 8.46 -1.65
C PHE A 42 2.44 9.42 -2.85
N VAL A 43 3.56 10.02 -3.23
CA VAL A 43 3.64 10.82 -4.47
C VAL A 43 3.44 9.92 -5.69
N SER A 44 4.06 8.74 -5.73
CA SER A 44 3.88 7.77 -6.82
C SER A 44 2.44 7.22 -6.85
N LEU A 45 1.86 6.94 -5.68
CA LEU A 45 0.47 6.49 -5.55
C LEU A 45 -0.51 7.55 -6.10
N ALA A 46 -0.34 8.81 -5.70
CA ALA A 46 -1.17 9.92 -6.18
C ALA A 46 -1.08 10.07 -7.70
N LYS A 47 0.13 9.99 -8.28
CA LYS A 47 0.34 10.03 -9.74
C LYS A 47 -0.36 8.87 -10.45
N GLY A 48 -0.28 7.64 -9.90
CA GLY A 48 -0.95 6.47 -10.46
C GLY A 48 -2.48 6.62 -10.47
N ALA A 49 -3.03 7.13 -9.37
CA ALA A 49 -4.45 7.41 -9.27
C ALA A 49 -4.90 8.48 -10.28
N GLU A 50 -4.18 9.61 -10.35
CA GLU A 50 -4.50 10.70 -11.27
C GLU A 50 -4.42 10.24 -12.73
N ALA A 51 -3.38 9.51 -13.11
CA ALA A 51 -3.21 8.98 -14.46
C ALA A 51 -4.39 8.08 -14.85
N LYS A 52 -4.81 7.15 -13.95
CA LYS A 52 -5.95 6.28 -14.23
C LYS A 52 -7.26 7.03 -14.30
N VAL A 53 -7.50 7.97 -13.39
CA VAL A 53 -8.70 8.82 -13.41
C VAL A 53 -8.78 9.59 -14.72
N LYS A 54 -7.68 10.23 -15.17
CA LYS A 54 -7.62 10.97 -16.43
C LYS A 54 -7.77 10.08 -17.66
N GLN A 55 -7.28 8.85 -17.61
CA GLN A 55 -7.52 7.84 -18.65
C GLN A 55 -9.01 7.50 -18.79
N LEU A 56 -9.72 7.35 -17.68
CA LEU A 56 -11.15 7.03 -17.66
C LEU A 56 -12.02 8.24 -18.00
N ASN A 57 -11.66 9.41 -17.50
CA ASN A 57 -12.35 10.68 -17.76
C ASN A 57 -11.33 11.84 -17.74
N PRO A 58 -10.89 12.35 -18.92
CA PRO A 58 -9.92 13.45 -18.99
C PRO A 58 -10.37 14.74 -18.28
N SER A 59 -11.68 14.97 -18.15
CA SER A 59 -12.25 16.14 -17.48
C SER A 59 -12.42 15.98 -15.96
N ALA A 60 -12.19 14.78 -15.40
CA ALA A 60 -12.37 14.52 -13.98
C ALA A 60 -11.44 15.40 -13.13
N LYS A 61 -11.93 15.88 -11.99
CA LYS A 61 -11.15 16.60 -11.00
C LYS A 61 -10.57 15.59 -10.00
N VAL A 62 -9.28 15.73 -9.69
CA VAL A 62 -8.59 14.95 -8.66
C VAL A 62 -8.05 15.92 -7.61
N THR A 63 -8.34 15.64 -6.33
CA THR A 63 -7.85 16.44 -5.19
C THR A 63 -7.10 15.50 -4.24
N THR A 64 -5.80 15.72 -4.09
CA THR A 64 -4.93 14.93 -3.20
C THR A 64 -4.54 15.76 -1.98
N LEU A 65 -4.72 15.18 -0.78
CA LEU A 65 -4.42 15.80 0.50
C LEU A 65 -3.53 14.89 1.36
N SER A 66 -2.65 15.52 2.16
CA SER A 66 -1.83 14.86 3.19
C SER A 66 -2.50 14.94 4.55
N ALA A 67 -2.74 13.81 5.18
CA ALA A 67 -3.24 13.75 6.55
C ALA A 67 -2.13 13.91 7.60
N ASP A 68 -0.86 13.79 7.20
CA ASP A 68 0.33 13.87 8.06
C ASP A 68 0.26 12.90 9.27
N TYR A 69 -0.36 11.74 9.04
CA TYR A 69 -0.68 10.71 10.05
C TYR A 69 -1.55 11.21 11.21
N GLU A 70 -2.34 12.29 10.99
CA GLU A 70 -3.27 12.86 11.96
C GLU A 70 -4.72 12.48 11.64
N LEU A 71 -5.34 11.66 12.50
CA LEU A 71 -6.68 11.14 12.29
C LEU A 71 -7.74 12.26 12.18
N ASN A 72 -7.69 13.28 13.04
CA ASN A 72 -8.64 14.39 13.00
C ASN A 72 -8.54 15.20 11.72
N LYS A 73 -7.32 15.35 11.19
CA LYS A 73 -7.08 15.99 9.90
C LYS A 73 -7.69 15.17 8.77
N GLN A 74 -7.54 13.84 8.83
CA GLN A 74 -8.12 12.93 7.84
C GLN A 74 -9.66 12.96 7.87
N PHE A 75 -10.29 13.02 9.06
CA PHE A 75 -11.73 13.23 9.18
C PHE A 75 -12.19 14.51 8.50
N SER A 76 -11.52 15.63 8.76
CA SER A 76 -11.84 16.91 8.15
C SER A 76 -11.70 16.88 6.62
N GLN A 77 -10.71 16.15 6.09
CA GLN A 77 -10.51 15.98 4.65
C GLN A 77 -11.65 15.17 4.03
N ILE A 78 -12.08 14.08 4.67
CA ILE A 78 -13.21 13.27 4.20
C ILE A 78 -14.50 14.08 4.22
N ASP A 79 -14.74 14.89 5.26
CA ASP A 79 -15.88 15.80 5.32
C ASP A 79 -15.84 16.83 4.19
N GLY A 80 -14.67 17.35 3.86
CA GLY A 80 -14.47 18.23 2.71
C GLY A 80 -14.79 17.55 1.37
N PHE A 81 -14.41 16.28 1.20
CA PHE A 81 -14.74 15.49 0.01
C PHE A 81 -16.24 15.23 -0.10
N ILE A 82 -16.93 14.96 1.02
CA ILE A 82 -18.38 14.82 1.05
C ILE A 82 -19.05 16.12 0.61
N ALA A 83 -18.65 17.25 1.17
CA ALA A 83 -19.20 18.56 0.82
C ALA A 83 -18.92 18.96 -0.64
N ALA A 84 -17.80 18.50 -1.22
CA ALA A 84 -17.44 18.74 -2.62
C ALA A 84 -18.20 17.85 -3.62
N GLY A 85 -19.05 16.93 -3.16
CA GLY A 85 -19.79 16.00 -4.03
C GLY A 85 -18.87 15.04 -4.79
N THR A 86 -17.88 14.48 -4.08
CA THR A 86 -16.92 13.51 -4.64
C THR A 86 -17.62 12.21 -5.02
N ASP A 87 -17.26 11.58 -6.14
CA ASP A 87 -17.79 10.29 -6.56
C ASP A 87 -17.02 9.11 -5.97
N LEU A 88 -15.69 9.27 -5.82
CA LEU A 88 -14.77 8.25 -5.32
C LEU A 88 -13.76 8.87 -4.34
N ILE A 89 -13.60 8.27 -3.17
CA ILE A 89 -12.52 8.56 -2.23
C ILE A 89 -11.53 7.40 -2.23
N LEU A 90 -10.25 7.70 -2.47
CA LEU A 90 -9.13 6.81 -2.16
C LEU A 90 -8.58 7.20 -0.79
N VAL A 91 -8.57 6.27 0.15
CA VAL A 91 -8.13 6.52 1.53
C VAL A 91 -6.95 5.62 1.92
N ASN A 92 -5.83 6.25 2.26
CA ASN A 92 -4.76 5.62 3.01
C ASN A 92 -5.01 5.92 4.49
N ALA A 93 -5.69 4.99 5.18
CA ALA A 93 -6.20 5.24 6.53
C ALA A 93 -5.07 5.39 7.55
N VAL A 94 -5.08 6.48 8.29
CA VAL A 94 -4.15 6.74 9.41
C VAL A 94 -4.36 5.73 10.55
N ASP A 95 -5.62 5.35 10.78
CA ASP A 95 -6.00 4.26 11.68
C ASP A 95 -7.12 3.45 11.01
N ALA A 96 -6.87 2.16 10.82
CA ALA A 96 -7.77 1.28 10.08
C ALA A 96 -9.16 1.14 10.71
N LYS A 97 -9.28 1.23 12.04
CA LYS A 97 -10.53 1.09 12.79
C LYS A 97 -11.18 2.44 13.06
N ALA A 98 -10.41 3.40 13.55
CA ALA A 98 -10.92 4.70 13.94
C ALA A 98 -11.47 5.52 12.76
N ILE A 99 -11.03 5.23 11.52
CA ILE A 99 -11.52 5.91 10.31
C ILE A 99 -12.94 5.51 9.92
N GLU A 100 -13.45 4.36 10.36
CA GLU A 100 -14.71 3.76 9.93
C GLU A 100 -15.94 4.70 10.01
N PRO A 101 -16.13 5.52 11.06
CA PRO A 101 -17.26 6.44 11.11
C PRO A 101 -17.27 7.46 9.97
N ALA A 102 -16.09 7.99 9.58
CA ALA A 102 -15.98 8.94 8.47
C ALA A 102 -16.27 8.27 7.13
N LEU A 103 -15.78 7.05 6.91
CA LEU A 103 -16.05 6.30 5.69
C LEU A 103 -17.52 5.90 5.58
N THR A 104 -18.14 5.52 6.70
CA THR A 104 -19.58 5.25 6.77
C THR A 104 -20.41 6.48 6.41
N LYS A 105 -19.99 7.67 6.87
CA LYS A 105 -20.63 8.95 6.52
C LYS A 105 -20.50 9.24 5.02
N ALA A 106 -19.33 9.04 4.43
CA ALA A 106 -19.08 9.21 3.00
C ALA A 106 -19.97 8.26 2.16
N LYS A 107 -20.05 7.00 2.55
CA LYS A 107 -20.89 6.00 1.87
C LYS A 107 -22.38 6.31 1.97
N LYS A 108 -22.86 6.80 3.11
CA LYS A 108 -24.25 7.28 3.26
C LYS A 108 -24.56 8.47 2.36
N ALA A 109 -23.57 9.27 1.99
CA ALA A 109 -23.66 10.34 1.00
C ALA A 109 -23.60 9.83 -0.47
N GLY A 110 -23.51 8.52 -0.69
CA GLY A 110 -23.45 7.90 -2.01
C GLY A 110 -22.05 7.87 -2.63
N ILE A 111 -21.01 8.13 -1.85
CA ILE A 111 -19.61 8.14 -2.30
C ILE A 111 -19.04 6.73 -2.20
N VAL A 112 -18.37 6.27 -3.26
CA VAL A 112 -17.59 5.02 -3.22
C VAL A 112 -16.26 5.27 -2.49
N VAL A 113 -15.89 4.37 -1.59
CA VAL A 113 -14.64 4.48 -0.80
C VAL A 113 -13.77 3.27 -1.04
N VAL A 114 -12.54 3.49 -1.52
CA VAL A 114 -11.55 2.42 -1.70
C VAL A 114 -10.31 2.72 -0.85
N GLY A 115 -9.98 1.77 0.03
CA GLY A 115 -8.73 1.78 0.78
C GLY A 115 -7.53 1.52 -0.14
N VAL A 116 -6.45 2.25 0.07
CA VAL A 116 -5.19 2.08 -0.68
C VAL A 116 -4.02 1.91 0.27
N ASP A 117 -3.13 0.96 -0.05
CA ASP A 117 -1.89 0.67 0.67
C ASP A 117 -2.08 0.07 2.07
N VAL A 118 -3.08 0.51 2.83
CA VAL A 118 -3.40 0.04 4.18
C VAL A 118 -4.87 -0.34 4.30
N ALA A 119 -5.20 -1.19 5.27
CA ALA A 119 -6.58 -1.52 5.58
C ALA A 119 -7.36 -0.29 6.04
N ALA A 120 -8.61 -0.19 5.63
CA ALA A 120 -9.54 0.86 6.03
C ALA A 120 -10.92 0.24 6.30
N ASN A 121 -11.28 0.10 7.57
CA ASN A 121 -12.58 -0.45 7.94
C ASN A 121 -13.70 0.45 7.42
N GLY A 122 -14.73 -0.17 6.87
CA GLY A 122 -15.84 0.57 6.26
C GLY A 122 -15.64 0.95 4.79
N ALA A 123 -14.46 0.76 4.20
CA ALA A 123 -14.26 0.91 2.75
C ALA A 123 -15.03 -0.17 1.96
N ASP A 124 -15.39 0.13 0.71
CA ASP A 124 -16.07 -0.81 -0.19
C ASP A 124 -15.11 -1.88 -0.73
N ALA A 125 -13.85 -1.52 -0.88
CA ALA A 125 -12.74 -2.42 -1.23
C ALA A 125 -11.42 -1.83 -0.73
N THR A 126 -10.36 -2.65 -0.71
CA THR A 126 -8.99 -2.21 -0.39
C THR A 126 -8.01 -2.84 -1.38
N VAL A 127 -7.03 -2.06 -1.83
CA VAL A 127 -5.90 -2.52 -2.65
C VAL A 127 -4.60 -2.19 -1.93
N GLN A 128 -3.79 -3.17 -1.65
CA GLN A 128 -2.51 -3.01 -0.95
C GLN A 128 -1.48 -4.04 -1.41
N THR A 129 -0.22 -3.84 -1.05
CA THR A 129 0.81 -4.87 -1.17
C THR A 129 0.53 -6.02 -0.20
N ASN A 130 0.94 -7.23 -0.53
CA ASN A 130 1.02 -8.32 0.44
C ASN A 130 2.15 -8.03 1.44
N ASN A 131 1.84 -7.23 2.46
CA ASN A 131 2.82 -6.73 3.43
C ASN A 131 3.39 -7.83 4.32
N VAL A 132 2.63 -8.89 4.61
CA VAL A 132 3.15 -10.07 5.32
C VAL A 132 4.26 -10.71 4.48
N GLN A 133 3.99 -11.00 3.20
CA GLN A 133 4.99 -11.54 2.27
C GLN A 133 6.21 -10.62 2.14
N ALA A 134 6.01 -9.29 2.05
CA ALA A 134 7.12 -8.34 1.95
C ALA A 134 8.06 -8.42 3.16
N GLY A 135 7.50 -8.49 4.37
CA GLY A 135 8.28 -8.70 5.60
C GLY A 135 8.97 -10.07 5.63
N GLU A 136 8.27 -11.13 5.19
CA GLU A 136 8.82 -12.48 5.13
C GLU A 136 10.04 -12.56 4.20
N ILE A 137 9.93 -12.11 2.95
CA ILE A 137 11.01 -12.21 1.97
C ILE A 137 12.23 -11.35 2.34
N ALA A 138 12.01 -10.16 2.92
CA ALA A 138 13.09 -9.30 3.38
C ALA A 138 13.85 -9.92 4.57
N CYS A 139 13.14 -10.56 5.51
CA CYS A 139 13.75 -11.18 6.68
C CYS A 139 14.29 -12.59 6.39
N GLN A 140 13.72 -13.31 5.43
CA GLN A 140 14.31 -14.55 4.92
C GLN A 140 15.69 -14.30 4.31
N PHE A 141 15.87 -13.21 3.57
CA PHE A 141 17.17 -12.79 3.05
C PHE A 141 18.18 -12.52 4.18
N ILE A 142 17.75 -11.90 5.29
CA ILE A 142 18.62 -11.72 6.49
C ILE A 142 19.07 -13.08 7.01
N VAL A 143 18.15 -14.03 7.19
CA VAL A 143 18.46 -15.38 7.68
C VAL A 143 19.50 -16.06 6.80
N GLU A 144 19.31 -15.99 5.46
CA GLU A 144 20.25 -16.57 4.49
C GLU A 144 21.63 -15.91 4.56
N LYS A 145 21.70 -14.58 4.60
CA LYS A 145 22.98 -13.84 4.69
C LYS A 145 23.73 -14.07 6.00
N LEU A 146 23.01 -14.32 7.10
CA LEU A 146 23.62 -14.61 8.40
C LEU A 146 23.84 -16.11 8.65
N GLY A 147 23.48 -17.00 7.73
CA GLY A 147 23.57 -18.44 7.94
C GLY A 147 22.70 -18.94 9.10
N GLY A 148 21.56 -18.31 9.33
CA GLY A 148 20.58 -18.68 10.35
C GLY A 148 20.90 -18.25 11.78
N LYS A 149 21.96 -17.45 12.03
CA LYS A 149 22.39 -17.07 13.38
C LYS A 149 22.89 -15.63 13.44
N GLY A 150 22.45 -14.86 14.43
CA GLY A 150 22.95 -13.50 14.65
C GLY A 150 22.02 -12.62 15.47
N ASN A 151 22.47 -11.39 15.75
CA ASN A 151 21.74 -10.37 16.47
C ASN A 151 21.08 -9.41 15.49
N VAL A 152 19.76 -9.32 15.52
CA VAL A 152 18.99 -8.53 14.56
C VAL A 152 18.13 -7.48 15.26
N ILE A 153 17.81 -6.41 14.53
CA ILE A 153 16.84 -5.39 14.94
C ILE A 153 15.71 -5.37 13.89
N ILE A 154 14.49 -5.24 14.35
CA ILE A 154 13.34 -4.83 13.57
C ILE A 154 13.09 -3.37 13.89
N GLN A 155 13.46 -2.46 13.00
CA GLN A 155 13.17 -1.04 13.18
C GLN A 155 11.75 -0.75 12.73
N ASN A 156 10.87 -0.57 13.73
CA ASN A 156 9.44 -0.39 13.57
C ASN A 156 9.08 1.04 13.08
N GLY A 157 7.78 1.31 12.89
CA GLY A 157 7.26 2.58 12.38
C GLY A 157 5.84 2.88 12.87
N PRO A 158 5.13 3.80 12.20
CA PRO A 158 3.75 4.11 12.51
C PRO A 158 2.87 2.87 12.52
N GLN A 159 1.92 2.79 13.46
CA GLN A 159 1.10 1.58 13.69
C GLN A 159 -0.07 1.47 12.71
N VAL A 160 0.21 1.59 11.41
CA VAL A 160 -0.72 1.30 10.32
C VAL A 160 -0.64 -0.18 9.92
N SER A 161 -1.70 -0.72 9.30
CA SER A 161 -1.79 -2.16 9.00
C SER A 161 -0.61 -2.68 8.19
N ALA A 162 -0.13 -1.92 7.18
CA ALA A 162 1.01 -2.31 6.37
C ALA A 162 2.29 -2.54 7.20
N VAL A 163 2.57 -1.66 8.17
CA VAL A 163 3.74 -1.79 9.05
C VAL A 163 3.59 -2.98 9.99
N ILE A 164 2.41 -3.14 10.60
CA ILE A 164 2.10 -4.27 11.49
C ILE A 164 2.31 -5.60 10.74
N ASP A 165 1.81 -5.70 9.51
CA ASP A 165 1.91 -6.91 8.68
C ASP A 165 3.36 -7.22 8.29
N ARG A 166 4.16 -6.21 7.91
CA ARG A 166 5.61 -6.37 7.61
C ARG A 166 6.37 -6.89 8.82
N VAL A 167 6.14 -6.29 10.00
CA VAL A 167 6.76 -6.72 11.25
C VAL A 167 6.35 -8.14 11.61
N ASN A 168 5.06 -8.50 11.47
CA ASN A 168 4.57 -9.84 11.73
C ASN A 168 5.16 -10.86 10.76
N GLY A 169 5.25 -10.54 9.47
CA GLY A 169 5.91 -11.38 8.47
C GLY A 169 7.37 -11.64 8.82
N CYS A 170 8.13 -10.59 9.15
CA CYS A 170 9.51 -10.70 9.60
C CYS A 170 9.65 -11.58 10.87
N LYS A 171 8.83 -11.32 11.90
CA LYS A 171 8.83 -12.11 13.14
C LYS A 171 8.52 -13.58 12.89
N SER A 172 7.63 -13.89 11.93
CA SER A 172 7.30 -15.28 11.57
C SER A 172 8.51 -16.04 11.04
N VAL A 173 9.38 -15.36 10.27
CA VAL A 173 10.62 -15.93 9.75
C VAL A 173 11.63 -16.14 10.87
N PHE A 174 11.89 -15.14 11.71
CA PHE A 174 12.85 -15.26 12.81
C PHE A 174 12.44 -16.29 13.85
N LYS A 175 11.12 -16.45 14.11
CA LYS A 175 10.61 -17.51 15.00
C LYS A 175 10.97 -18.94 14.54
N LYS A 176 11.12 -19.14 13.22
CA LYS A 176 11.56 -20.43 12.65
C LYS A 176 13.06 -20.64 12.71
N ASN A 177 13.82 -19.60 13.09
CA ASN A 177 15.29 -19.56 13.15
C ASN A 177 15.75 -19.15 14.55
N PRO A 178 15.72 -20.03 15.55
CA PRO A 178 15.87 -19.68 16.98
C PRO A 178 17.27 -19.12 17.35
N ASP A 179 18.28 -19.32 16.51
CA ASP A 179 19.61 -18.73 16.70
C ASP A 179 19.69 -17.27 16.20
N ILE A 180 18.63 -16.75 15.56
CA ILE A 180 18.46 -15.33 15.30
C ILE A 180 17.86 -14.67 16.55
N LYS A 181 18.59 -13.76 17.15
CA LYS A 181 18.19 -13.03 18.36
C LYS A 181 17.71 -11.63 18.01
N VAL A 182 16.41 -11.37 18.19
CA VAL A 182 15.82 -10.03 18.02
C VAL A 182 16.15 -9.19 19.25
N LEU A 183 16.99 -8.17 19.08
CA LEU A 183 17.45 -7.26 20.15
C LEU A 183 16.44 -6.16 20.46
N SER A 184 15.69 -5.70 19.45
CA SER A 184 14.63 -4.68 19.56
C SER A 184 13.70 -4.79 18.39
N ASP A 185 12.36 -4.52 18.63
CA ASP A 185 11.32 -4.58 17.59
C ASP A 185 10.18 -3.58 17.84
N ASP A 186 10.33 -2.67 18.79
CA ASP A 186 9.29 -1.78 19.31
C ASP A 186 9.54 -0.29 19.05
N GLN A 187 10.75 0.11 18.59
CA GLN A 187 11.10 1.51 18.41
C GLN A 187 10.51 2.09 17.12
N ASP A 188 9.63 3.09 17.25
CA ASP A 188 9.01 3.79 16.13
C ASP A 188 9.96 4.82 15.51
N ALA A 189 10.47 4.53 14.32
CA ALA A 189 11.31 5.42 13.53
C ALA A 189 10.48 6.28 12.53
N LYS A 190 9.18 6.44 12.75
CA LYS A 190 8.27 7.35 12.02
C LYS A 190 8.17 7.11 10.51
N GLY A 191 8.65 5.97 10.01
CA GLY A 191 8.68 5.68 8.58
C GLY A 191 9.56 6.65 7.77
N SER A 192 10.50 7.35 8.41
CA SER A 192 11.28 8.43 7.80
C SER A 192 12.79 8.18 7.86
N ARG A 193 13.55 8.84 6.98
CA ARG A 193 15.02 8.78 6.99
C ARG A 193 15.60 9.29 8.31
N GLU A 194 15.10 10.42 8.81
CA GLU A 194 15.54 11.01 10.07
C GLU A 194 15.24 10.09 11.25
N GLY A 195 14.03 9.55 11.32
CA GLY A 195 13.66 8.58 12.35
C GLY A 195 14.52 7.33 12.28
N GLY A 196 14.77 6.81 11.06
CA GLY A 196 15.69 5.70 10.83
C GLY A 196 17.08 5.94 11.38
N LEU A 197 17.65 7.12 11.10
CA LEU A 197 18.95 7.53 11.61
C LEU A 197 18.95 7.62 13.13
N ASN A 198 18.03 8.36 13.73
CA ASN A 198 18.01 8.64 15.16
C ASN A 198 17.84 7.35 16.00
N VAL A 199 16.89 6.50 15.61
CA VAL A 199 16.64 5.22 16.29
C VAL A 199 17.84 4.29 16.14
N MET A 200 18.47 4.25 14.95
CA MET A 200 19.66 3.40 14.74
C MET A 200 20.88 3.89 15.52
N GLN A 201 21.10 5.19 15.67
CA GLN A 201 22.17 5.73 16.53
C GLN A 201 22.00 5.25 17.98
N ASN A 202 20.76 5.25 18.50
CA ASN A 202 20.45 4.74 19.83
C ASN A 202 20.76 3.23 19.93
N HIS A 203 20.37 2.45 18.93
CA HIS A 203 20.67 1.00 18.89
C HIS A 203 22.17 0.73 18.83
N LEU A 204 22.91 1.46 18.00
CA LEU A 204 24.37 1.30 17.87
C LEU A 204 25.12 1.67 19.15
N THR A 205 24.58 2.58 19.96
CA THR A 205 25.11 2.92 21.28
C THR A 205 24.79 1.84 22.31
N ARG A 206 23.56 1.30 22.27
CA ARG A 206 23.07 0.30 23.23
C ARG A 206 23.63 -1.09 23.00
N PHE A 207 23.78 -1.50 21.74
CA PHE A 207 24.15 -2.86 21.38
C PHE A 207 25.55 -2.91 20.75
N PRO A 208 26.50 -3.60 21.39
CA PRO A 208 27.89 -3.68 20.88
C PRO A 208 27.97 -4.44 19.56
N LYS A 209 27.04 -5.39 19.32
CA LYS A 209 26.99 -6.20 18.09
C LYS A 209 25.58 -6.26 17.53
N ILE A 210 25.43 -5.77 16.29
CA ILE A 210 24.24 -5.87 15.48
C ILE A 210 24.67 -6.46 14.14
N ASP A 211 24.14 -7.61 13.76
CA ASP A 211 24.49 -8.31 12.52
C ASP A 211 23.58 -7.93 11.37
N ALA A 212 22.28 -7.65 11.65
CA ALA A 212 21.36 -7.17 10.63
C ALA A 212 20.26 -6.26 11.20
N VAL A 213 19.63 -5.50 10.30
CA VAL A 213 18.44 -4.67 10.59
C VAL A 213 17.44 -4.84 9.47
N PHE A 214 16.21 -5.19 9.85
CA PHE A 214 15.04 -5.03 9.00
C PHE A 214 14.42 -3.66 9.28
N ALA A 215 14.34 -2.81 8.26
CA ALA A 215 13.62 -1.55 8.28
C ALA A 215 12.24 -1.73 7.64
N ILE A 216 11.19 -1.19 8.26
CA ILE A 216 9.83 -1.36 7.72
C ILE A 216 9.64 -0.67 6.36
N ASN A 217 10.53 0.26 5.98
CA ASN A 217 10.51 0.91 4.67
C ASN A 217 11.90 1.42 4.25
N ASP A 218 12.03 1.80 2.98
CA ASP A 218 13.27 2.26 2.38
C ASP A 218 13.82 3.57 2.97
N PRO A 219 12.99 4.60 3.26
CA PRO A 219 13.49 5.80 3.93
C PRO A 219 14.24 5.51 5.24
N GLN A 220 13.69 4.61 6.07
CA GLN A 220 14.37 4.19 7.30
C GLN A 220 15.69 3.47 7.01
N ALA A 221 15.74 2.56 6.02
CA ALA A 221 16.96 1.82 5.67
C ALA A 221 18.10 2.75 5.26
N VAL A 222 17.80 3.80 4.49
CA VAL A 222 18.77 4.85 4.14
C VAL A 222 19.27 5.59 5.39
N GLY A 223 18.37 5.87 6.34
CA GLY A 223 18.73 6.47 7.63
C GLY A 223 19.62 5.56 8.49
N ILE A 224 19.31 4.27 8.51
CA ILE A 224 20.10 3.24 9.23
C ILE A 224 21.54 3.16 8.68
N ASP A 225 21.68 3.10 7.35
CA ASP A 225 23.02 3.08 6.71
C ASP A 225 23.81 4.35 7.05
N LEU A 226 23.15 5.51 7.05
CA LEU A 226 23.80 6.77 7.43
C LEU A 226 24.27 6.75 8.89
N ALA A 227 23.46 6.28 9.83
CA ALA A 227 23.83 6.14 11.24
C ALA A 227 25.03 5.20 11.42
N ALA A 228 25.00 4.05 10.73
CA ALA A 228 26.09 3.07 10.78
C ALA A 228 27.41 3.67 10.27
N ARG A 229 27.37 4.44 9.17
CA ARG A 229 28.55 5.14 8.63
C ARG A 229 29.09 6.21 9.58
N GLN A 230 28.20 7.05 10.16
CA GLN A 230 28.61 8.09 11.11
C GLN A 230 29.34 7.50 12.33
N LEU A 231 28.86 6.37 12.83
CA LEU A 231 29.48 5.65 13.97
C LEU A 231 30.50 4.61 13.54
N LYS A 232 30.93 4.62 12.27
CA LYS A 232 31.95 3.73 11.69
C LYS A 232 31.67 2.24 11.93
N ARG A 233 30.38 1.86 12.02
CA ARG A 233 29.93 0.47 12.15
C ARG A 233 29.77 -0.15 10.76
N LYS A 234 30.38 -1.29 10.54
CA LYS A 234 30.39 -2.02 9.26
C LYS A 234 29.90 -3.45 9.43
N GLY A 235 29.56 -4.09 8.32
CA GLY A 235 29.16 -5.49 8.28
C GLY A 235 27.73 -5.74 8.75
N ILE A 236 26.85 -4.72 8.73
CA ILE A 236 25.44 -4.85 9.09
C ILE A 236 24.64 -5.12 7.81
N VAL A 237 23.93 -6.23 7.76
CA VAL A 237 22.98 -6.52 6.67
C VAL A 237 21.72 -5.69 6.88
N ILE A 238 21.41 -4.76 5.96
CA ILE A 238 20.21 -3.91 6.05
C ILE A 238 19.25 -4.35 4.95
N THR A 239 18.02 -4.69 5.33
CA THR A 239 16.92 -4.95 4.41
C THR A 239 15.73 -4.05 4.69
N SER A 240 14.87 -3.86 3.69
CA SER A 240 13.72 -2.97 3.79
C SER A 240 12.55 -3.40 2.91
N VAL A 241 11.57 -2.53 2.80
CA VAL A 241 10.43 -2.65 1.89
C VAL A 241 10.24 -1.32 1.18
N ASP A 242 9.88 -1.33 -0.06
CA ASP A 242 9.28 -0.37 -0.99
C ASP A 242 9.84 -0.51 -2.41
N GLY A 243 11.17 -0.61 -2.63
CA GLY A 243 11.79 -0.52 -3.94
C GLY A 243 11.83 0.92 -4.48
N ALA A 244 12.00 1.90 -3.60
CA ALA A 244 12.04 3.32 -3.96
C ALA A 244 13.34 3.71 -4.71
N PRO A 245 13.35 4.83 -5.48
CA PRO A 245 14.54 5.25 -6.23
C PRO A 245 15.80 5.43 -5.36
N ASP A 246 15.64 5.90 -4.12
CA ASP A 246 16.75 6.05 -3.19
C ASP A 246 17.37 4.70 -2.78
N ILE A 247 16.54 3.65 -2.67
CA ILE A 247 17.05 2.31 -2.35
C ILE A 247 17.72 1.67 -3.56
N GLU A 248 17.23 1.93 -4.78
CA GLU A 248 17.95 1.51 -5.98
C GLU A 248 19.37 2.08 -6.01
N THR A 249 19.49 3.38 -5.69
CA THR A 249 20.80 4.05 -5.58
C THR A 249 21.65 3.43 -4.48
N ALA A 250 21.06 3.13 -3.32
CA ALA A 250 21.76 2.50 -2.20
C ALA A 250 22.24 1.08 -2.55
N LEU A 251 21.41 0.27 -3.21
CA LEU A 251 21.78 -1.09 -3.64
C LEU A 251 22.88 -1.11 -4.70
N LYS A 252 22.95 -0.09 -5.58
CA LYS A 252 24.00 0.07 -6.60
C LYS A 252 25.28 0.66 -6.04
N GLY A 253 25.20 1.37 -4.88
CA GLY A 253 26.31 2.13 -4.28
C GLY A 253 27.08 1.38 -3.18
N ASP A 254 28.05 2.08 -2.59
CA ASP A 254 28.81 1.61 -1.42
C ASP A 254 28.02 1.89 -0.13
N THR A 255 27.00 1.06 0.13
CA THR A 255 26.16 1.11 1.34
C THR A 255 26.07 -0.26 1.98
N GLN A 256 25.50 -0.34 3.18
CA GLN A 256 25.25 -1.62 3.86
C GLN A 256 23.84 -2.17 3.56
N VAL A 257 23.04 -1.46 2.74
CA VAL A 257 21.76 -1.96 2.24
C VAL A 257 22.00 -3.10 1.27
N GLN A 258 21.30 -4.23 1.49
CA GLN A 258 21.50 -5.47 0.72
C GLN A 258 20.27 -5.87 -0.08
N ALA A 259 19.06 -5.56 0.42
CA ALA A 259 17.83 -5.89 -0.27
C ALA A 259 16.67 -4.99 0.15
N SER A 260 15.65 -4.90 -0.73
CA SER A 260 14.35 -4.30 -0.44
C SER A 260 13.25 -5.13 -1.09
N ALA A 261 12.17 -5.40 -0.37
CA ALA A 261 10.97 -6.04 -0.91
C ALA A 261 10.14 -4.99 -1.65
N SER A 262 10.03 -5.10 -2.97
CA SER A 262 9.41 -4.07 -3.81
C SER A 262 7.91 -3.98 -3.64
N GLN A 263 7.39 -2.77 -3.77
CA GLN A 263 5.98 -2.44 -3.95
C GLN A 263 5.79 -1.67 -5.27
N ASP A 264 4.55 -1.61 -5.74
CA ASP A 264 4.18 -0.76 -6.87
C ASP A 264 3.04 0.18 -6.47
N PRO A 265 3.35 1.35 -5.84
CA PRO A 265 2.33 2.31 -5.42
C PRO A 265 1.50 2.86 -6.57
N TYR A 266 2.10 3.00 -7.74
CA TYR A 266 1.40 3.44 -8.95
C TYR A 266 0.35 2.43 -9.38
N ALA A 267 0.72 1.14 -9.46
CA ALA A 267 -0.21 0.06 -9.80
C ALA A 267 -1.29 -0.16 -8.74
N ILE A 268 -0.96 -0.03 -7.44
CA ILE A 268 -1.94 -0.06 -6.34
C ILE A 268 -3.03 0.97 -6.59
N ALA A 269 -2.64 2.21 -6.87
CA ALA A 269 -3.58 3.30 -7.09
C ALA A 269 -4.41 3.12 -8.36
N GLN A 270 -3.78 2.70 -9.47
CA GLN A 270 -4.52 2.42 -10.71
C GLN A 270 -5.57 1.34 -10.49
N LYS A 271 -5.21 0.24 -9.80
CA LYS A 271 -6.14 -0.83 -9.49
C LYS A 271 -7.28 -0.38 -8.57
N ALA A 272 -6.98 0.47 -7.60
CA ALA A 272 -7.99 1.04 -6.71
C ALA A 272 -9.01 1.92 -7.48
N VAL A 273 -8.54 2.75 -8.41
CA VAL A 273 -9.41 3.56 -9.28
C VAL A 273 -10.29 2.67 -10.18
N GLU A 274 -9.73 1.60 -10.76
CA GLU A 274 -10.50 0.64 -11.57
C GLU A 274 -11.63 0.01 -10.77
N ILE A 275 -11.31 -0.51 -9.57
CA ILE A 275 -12.31 -1.09 -8.67
C ILE A 275 -13.34 -0.04 -8.27
N GLY A 276 -12.91 1.17 -7.93
CA GLY A 276 -13.81 2.28 -7.60
C GLY A 276 -14.77 2.62 -8.74
N GLN A 277 -14.27 2.71 -9.98
CA GLN A 277 -15.12 2.94 -11.18
C GLN A 277 -16.10 1.80 -11.39
N ASP A 278 -15.68 0.55 -11.19
CA ASP A 278 -16.57 -0.61 -11.30
C ASP A 278 -17.69 -0.55 -10.25
N ILE A 279 -17.38 -0.17 -9.00
CA ILE A 279 -18.37 -0.01 -7.94
C ILE A 279 -19.34 1.15 -8.25
N VAL A 280 -18.86 2.29 -8.75
CA VAL A 280 -19.69 3.42 -9.21
C VAL A 280 -20.68 2.97 -10.30
N ASN A 281 -20.27 2.00 -11.13
CA ASN A 281 -21.11 1.40 -12.17
C ASN A 281 -22.01 0.25 -11.65
N GLY A 282 -22.09 0.05 -10.33
CA GLY A 282 -22.93 -0.95 -9.69
C GLY A 282 -22.36 -2.37 -9.69
N LYS A 283 -21.11 -2.57 -10.08
CA LYS A 283 -20.44 -3.87 -10.00
C LYS A 283 -19.91 -4.09 -8.58
N LYS A 284 -20.16 -5.26 -8.02
CA LYS A 284 -19.55 -5.64 -6.75
C LYS A 284 -18.07 -6.04 -6.98
N PRO A 285 -17.13 -5.63 -6.09
CA PRO A 285 -15.75 -6.10 -6.18
C PRO A 285 -15.72 -7.63 -5.96
N ALA A 286 -14.90 -8.33 -6.72
CA ALA A 286 -14.73 -9.78 -6.60
C ALA A 286 -14.21 -10.18 -5.20
N ASN A 287 -13.33 -9.35 -4.63
CA ASN A 287 -12.81 -9.48 -3.28
C ASN A 287 -12.83 -8.12 -2.57
N ALA A 288 -13.14 -8.13 -1.28
CA ALA A 288 -13.05 -6.91 -0.46
C ALA A 288 -11.62 -6.41 -0.32
N MET A 289 -10.62 -7.29 -0.43
CA MET A 289 -9.20 -6.96 -0.38
C MET A 289 -8.46 -7.56 -1.58
N THR A 290 -7.69 -6.73 -2.27
CA THR A 290 -6.78 -7.12 -3.35
C THR A 290 -5.34 -6.93 -2.87
N LEU A 291 -4.58 -8.02 -2.81
CA LEU A 291 -3.16 -8.01 -2.43
C LEU A 291 -2.29 -8.11 -3.68
N LEU A 292 -1.42 -7.12 -3.89
CA LEU A 292 -0.41 -7.17 -4.94
C LEU A 292 0.86 -7.84 -4.39
N PRO A 293 1.50 -8.74 -5.16
CA PRO A 293 2.70 -9.43 -4.70
C PRO A 293 3.89 -8.48 -4.59
N SER A 294 4.81 -8.82 -3.68
CA SER A 294 6.10 -8.18 -3.54
C SER A 294 7.20 -9.09 -4.10
N THR A 295 8.25 -8.50 -4.68
CA THR A 295 9.45 -9.19 -5.14
C THR A 295 10.69 -8.61 -4.49
N LEU A 296 11.67 -9.45 -4.17
CA LEU A 296 12.89 -8.99 -3.52
C LEU A 296 13.86 -8.40 -4.55
N ILE A 297 14.24 -7.15 -4.32
CA ILE A 297 15.31 -6.48 -5.05
C ILE A 297 16.58 -6.59 -4.20
N THR A 298 17.67 -7.04 -4.80
CA THR A 298 18.96 -7.21 -4.17
C THR A 298 20.04 -6.50 -4.97
N ARG A 299 21.25 -6.43 -4.45
CA ARG A 299 22.41 -5.93 -5.20
C ARG A 299 22.65 -6.68 -6.51
N ASP A 300 22.30 -7.98 -6.55
CA ASP A 300 22.56 -8.82 -7.71
C ASP A 300 21.57 -8.56 -8.86
N ASN A 301 20.31 -8.19 -8.54
CA ASN A 301 19.24 -8.04 -9.54
C ASN A 301 18.73 -6.59 -9.71
N VAL A 302 19.21 -5.62 -8.93
CA VAL A 302 18.74 -4.22 -8.99
C VAL A 302 18.97 -3.56 -10.37
N LYS A 303 19.90 -4.06 -11.17
CA LYS A 303 20.14 -3.57 -12.54
C LYS A 303 18.96 -3.83 -13.49
N ASP A 304 18.21 -4.90 -13.23
CA ASP A 304 17.08 -5.36 -14.05
C ASP A 304 15.73 -4.86 -13.48
N TYR A 305 15.77 -4.22 -12.32
CA TYR A 305 14.57 -3.68 -11.66
C TYR A 305 14.07 -2.43 -12.38
N LYS A 306 12.79 -2.43 -12.74
CA LYS A 306 12.17 -1.32 -13.48
C LYS A 306 11.74 -0.16 -12.61
N GLY A 307 11.81 -0.24 -11.30
CA GLY A 307 11.56 0.85 -10.36
C GLY A 307 10.30 1.70 -10.59
N TRP A 308 10.08 2.66 -9.69
CA TRP A 308 8.91 3.57 -9.77
C TRP A 308 9.05 4.66 -10.83
N SER A 309 10.27 4.92 -11.30
CA SER A 309 10.59 5.95 -12.30
C SER A 309 10.49 5.47 -13.73
N SER A 310 10.24 4.18 -13.95
CA SER A 310 10.11 3.62 -15.31
C SER A 310 8.90 4.21 -16.02
N PRO A 311 9.00 4.51 -17.32
CA PRO A 311 7.85 4.92 -18.13
C PRO A 311 6.74 3.86 -18.09
N ARG A 312 5.48 4.29 -17.96
CA ARG A 312 4.29 3.41 -17.85
C ARG A 312 3.19 3.88 -18.79
#